data_92001040753692e73992699922243e58
#
_entry.id   92001040753692e73992699922243e58
#
_cell.length_a   1.000
_cell.length_b   1.000
_cell.length_c   1.000
_cell.angle_alpha   90.00
_cell.angle_beta   90.00
_cell.angle_gamma   90.00
#
_symmetry.space_group_name_H-M   'P 1'
#
loop_
_entity.id
_entity.type
_entity.pdbx_description
1 polymer ?
#
loop_
_entity_poly.entity_id
_entity_poly.type
_entity_poly.pdbx_seq_one_letter_code
_entity_poly.pdbx_strand_id
1 'polypeptide(L)'
;MAARFLAALCLALGLVGCASSPPRSPEEALARLIEDAVSGHSASDQYQNVNPVDEETILQFVYVEEWLDVNGESVVGVRPGATPIEGSFRFTRSADGRSMYLISYGWPGPQVRSRVLRPTPGSKIMLLGWPDLLPWEQLGGVCVITTPREMGDEENHPCKQAFVFKVEAPR
;
A
#
# COMPACT_ATOMS: atom_id res chain seq x y z
N MET A 1 -16.55 -12.12 -2.26
CA MET A 1 -15.16 -12.58 -2.56
C MET A 1 -14.22 -12.48 -1.35
N ALA A 2 -14.58 -11.78 -0.29
CA ALA A 2 -13.79 -11.61 0.96
C ALA A 2 -13.44 -12.91 1.70
N ALA A 3 -14.30 -13.94 1.64
CA ALA A 3 -14.10 -15.19 2.37
C ALA A 3 -12.88 -16.04 1.93
N ARG A 4 -12.21 -15.71 0.84
CA ARG A 4 -11.05 -16.46 0.33
C ARG A 4 -9.69 -16.00 0.87
N PHE A 5 -9.60 -14.79 1.41
CA PHE A 5 -8.34 -14.25 1.96
C PHE A 5 -8.06 -14.73 3.39
N LEU A 6 -9.09 -14.97 4.20
CA LEU A 6 -8.90 -15.46 5.58
C LEU A 6 -8.33 -16.90 5.64
N ALA A 7 -8.59 -17.75 4.65
CA ALA A 7 -8.15 -19.15 4.67
C ALA A 7 -6.66 -19.34 4.34
N ALA A 8 -6.01 -18.38 3.72
CA ALA A 8 -4.58 -18.44 3.36
C ALA A 8 -3.65 -18.00 4.49
N LEU A 9 -4.19 -17.36 5.53
CA LEU A 9 -3.41 -16.80 6.63
C LEU A 9 -3.09 -17.79 7.77
N CYS A 10 -3.68 -18.98 7.76
CA CYS A 10 -3.63 -19.92 8.92
C CYS A 10 -2.62 -21.07 8.85
N LEU A 11 -1.72 -21.15 7.88
CA LEU A 11 -0.83 -22.30 7.73
C LEU A 11 0.62 -21.96 7.40
N ALA A 12 1.45 -21.66 8.41
CA ALA A 12 2.89 -21.97 8.39
C ALA A 12 3.49 -21.89 9.81
N LEU A 13 3.95 -23.02 10.32
CA LEU A 13 4.64 -23.20 11.59
C LEU A 13 6.12 -22.80 11.52
N GLY A 14 6.55 -21.99 12.49
CA GLY A 14 7.85 -22.07 13.14
C GLY A 14 9.01 -21.34 12.51
N LEU A 15 9.37 -20.21 13.13
CA LEU A 15 10.76 -19.84 13.48
C LEU A 15 10.71 -18.65 14.45
N VAL A 16 11.50 -18.74 15.53
CA VAL A 16 11.62 -17.71 16.57
C VAL A 16 12.31 -16.47 15.98
N GLY A 17 11.52 -15.52 15.48
CA GLY A 17 11.96 -14.17 15.18
C GLY A 17 11.63 -13.26 16.35
N CYS A 18 12.43 -12.23 16.63
CA CYS A 18 12.18 -11.24 17.66
C CYS A 18 10.71 -10.80 17.61
N ALA A 19 9.94 -11.20 18.60
CA ALA A 19 8.53 -10.84 18.71
C ALA A 19 8.44 -9.32 18.87
N SER A 20 8.14 -8.62 17.79
CA SER A 20 7.71 -7.23 17.87
C SER A 20 6.43 -7.19 18.68
N SER A 21 6.32 -6.23 19.61
CA SER A 21 5.08 -6.02 20.36
C SER A 21 3.90 -5.87 19.39
N PRO A 22 2.70 -6.36 19.73
CA PRO A 22 1.53 -6.19 18.89
C PRO A 22 1.29 -4.69 18.60
N PRO A 23 0.71 -4.33 17.45
CA PRO A 23 0.37 -2.95 17.16
C PRO A 23 -0.64 -2.42 18.20
N ARG A 24 -0.51 -1.15 18.56
CA ARG A 24 -1.32 -0.50 19.60
C ARG A 24 -2.53 0.25 19.04
N SER A 25 -2.59 0.39 17.71
CA SER A 25 -3.73 1.03 17.02
C SER A 25 -3.90 0.45 15.62
N PRO A 26 -5.09 0.63 15.00
CA PRO A 26 -5.33 0.25 13.61
C PRO A 26 -4.34 0.89 12.63
N GLU A 27 -3.97 2.14 12.86
CA GLU A 27 -3.01 2.87 12.02
C GLU A 27 -1.60 2.27 12.12
N GLU A 28 -1.19 1.87 13.33
CA GLU A 28 0.09 1.19 13.53
C GLU A 28 0.10 -0.19 12.87
N ALA A 29 -1.03 -0.92 12.90
CA ALA A 29 -1.18 -2.19 12.22
C ALA A 29 -1.03 -2.05 10.71
N LEU A 30 -1.70 -1.06 10.11
CA LEU A 30 -1.57 -0.76 8.69
C LEU A 30 -0.15 -0.31 8.31
N ALA A 31 0.45 0.56 9.11
CA ALA A 31 1.82 1.02 8.87
C ALA A 31 2.81 -0.15 8.87
N ARG A 32 2.70 -1.09 9.81
CA ARG A 32 3.55 -2.30 9.86
C ARG A 32 3.35 -3.17 8.63
N LEU A 33 2.11 -3.39 8.20
CA LEU A 33 1.81 -4.15 6.99
C LEU A 33 2.53 -3.55 5.76
N ILE A 34 2.48 -2.23 5.62
CA ILE A 34 3.15 -1.52 4.53
C ILE A 34 4.68 -1.65 4.65
N GLU A 35 5.26 -1.43 5.84
CA GLU A 35 6.70 -1.53 6.06
C GLU A 35 7.22 -2.96 5.82
N ASP A 36 6.46 -4.00 6.15
CA ASP A 36 6.83 -5.38 5.86
C ASP A 36 6.86 -5.65 4.36
N ALA A 37 5.85 -5.20 3.62
CA ALA A 37 5.82 -5.33 2.16
C ALA A 37 7.00 -4.61 1.50
N VAL A 38 7.35 -3.42 2.00
CA VAL A 38 8.49 -2.60 1.54
C VAL A 38 9.83 -3.23 1.87
N SER A 39 9.92 -3.97 2.98
CA SER A 39 11.12 -4.69 3.42
C SER A 39 11.23 -6.09 2.83
N GLY A 40 10.19 -6.56 2.14
CA GLY A 40 10.14 -7.90 1.56
C GLY A 40 9.78 -9.00 2.55
N HIS A 41 9.27 -8.64 3.72
CA HIS A 41 8.72 -9.59 4.69
C HIS A 41 7.28 -9.96 4.29
N SER A 42 6.87 -11.17 4.69
CA SER A 42 5.49 -11.60 4.45
C SER A 42 4.54 -10.96 5.46
N ALA A 43 3.48 -10.33 4.98
CA ALA A 43 2.42 -9.81 5.84
C ALA A 43 1.79 -10.88 6.77
N SER A 44 1.93 -12.17 6.43
CA SER A 44 1.43 -13.28 7.25
C SER A 44 2.12 -13.40 8.61
N ASP A 45 3.35 -12.91 8.74
CA ASP A 45 4.15 -13.13 9.95
C ASP A 45 3.67 -12.28 11.14
N GLN A 46 2.97 -11.18 10.86
CA GLN A 46 2.46 -10.27 11.89
C GLN A 46 1.28 -10.84 12.67
N TYR A 47 0.45 -11.67 12.02
CA TYR A 47 -0.85 -12.09 12.57
C TYR A 47 -0.85 -13.53 13.09
N GLN A 48 0.29 -14.23 13.05
CA GLN A 48 0.38 -15.63 13.46
C GLN A 48 0.21 -15.87 14.96
N ASN A 49 0.43 -14.87 15.80
CA ASN A 49 0.39 -14.98 17.26
C ASN A 49 -0.61 -14.04 17.94
N VAL A 50 -1.52 -13.44 17.18
CA VAL A 50 -2.52 -12.55 17.75
C VAL A 50 -3.70 -13.40 18.25
N ASN A 51 -3.99 -13.28 19.54
CA ASN A 51 -5.19 -13.87 20.12
C ASN A 51 -6.39 -12.97 19.77
N PRO A 52 -7.29 -13.36 18.82
CA PRO A 52 -8.30 -12.45 18.27
C PRO A 52 -9.49 -12.22 19.22
N VAL A 53 -9.30 -12.32 20.52
CA VAL A 53 -10.39 -12.33 21.50
C VAL A 53 -10.68 -10.95 22.11
N ASP A 54 -9.79 -9.96 21.92
CA ASP A 54 -10.06 -8.62 22.40
C ASP A 54 -10.66 -7.72 21.29
N GLU A 55 -11.52 -6.80 21.70
CA GLU A 55 -12.24 -5.89 20.82
C GLU A 55 -11.28 -4.98 20.02
N GLU A 56 -10.18 -4.56 20.62
CA GLU A 56 -9.17 -3.70 20.01
C GLU A 56 -8.50 -4.41 18.82
N THR A 57 -8.14 -5.67 19.00
CA THR A 57 -7.57 -6.50 17.92
C THR A 57 -8.57 -6.68 16.78
N ILE A 58 -9.84 -6.92 17.07
CA ILE A 58 -10.89 -7.04 16.04
C ILE A 58 -11.00 -5.75 15.23
N LEU A 59 -11.00 -4.58 15.89
CA LEU A 59 -11.06 -3.30 15.20
C LEU A 59 -9.84 -3.06 14.29
N GLN A 60 -8.65 -3.47 14.72
CA GLN A 60 -7.45 -3.39 13.88
C GLN A 60 -7.58 -4.25 12.62
N PHE A 61 -8.11 -5.47 12.74
CA PHE A 61 -8.34 -6.35 11.60
C PHE A 61 -9.33 -5.77 10.60
N VAL A 62 -10.48 -5.29 11.07
CA VAL A 62 -11.51 -4.69 10.21
C VAL A 62 -10.93 -3.49 9.46
N TYR A 63 -10.19 -2.62 10.14
CA TYR A 63 -9.59 -1.45 9.54
C TYR A 63 -8.56 -1.79 8.45
N VAL A 64 -7.70 -2.76 8.70
CA VAL A 64 -6.70 -3.23 7.73
C VAL A 64 -7.38 -3.93 6.56
N GLU A 65 -8.44 -4.73 6.81
CA GLU A 65 -9.21 -5.41 5.78
C GLU A 65 -9.88 -4.42 4.83
N GLU A 66 -10.54 -3.38 5.34
CA GLU A 66 -11.14 -2.31 4.53
C GLU A 66 -10.11 -1.63 3.63
N TRP A 67 -8.92 -1.37 4.15
CA TRP A 67 -7.83 -0.80 3.35
C TRP A 67 -7.31 -1.77 2.29
N LEU A 68 -7.18 -3.06 2.63
CA LEU A 68 -6.73 -4.13 1.71
C LEU A 68 -7.73 -4.37 0.57
N ASP A 69 -9.02 -4.20 0.79
CA ASP A 69 -10.03 -4.32 -0.26
C ASP A 69 -9.79 -3.35 -1.42
N VAL A 70 -9.26 -2.16 -1.12
CA VAL A 70 -8.92 -1.14 -2.12
C VAL A 70 -7.48 -1.27 -2.62
N ASN A 71 -6.53 -1.51 -1.70
CA ASN A 71 -5.10 -1.30 -1.95
C ASN A 71 -4.26 -2.59 -1.87
N GLY A 72 -4.86 -3.76 -1.61
CA GLY A 72 -4.17 -5.00 -1.29
C GLY A 72 -3.16 -5.46 -2.35
N GLU A 73 -3.39 -5.14 -3.63
CA GLU A 73 -2.44 -5.46 -4.70
C GLU A 73 -1.07 -4.78 -4.52
N SER A 74 -0.98 -3.72 -3.72
CA SER A 74 0.25 -2.97 -3.46
C SER A 74 1.14 -3.56 -2.36
N VAL A 75 0.61 -4.48 -1.55
CA VAL A 75 1.32 -5.06 -0.40
C VAL A 75 1.29 -6.59 -0.37
N VAL A 76 0.33 -7.24 -1.07
CA VAL A 76 0.20 -8.70 -1.10
C VAL A 76 0.88 -9.26 -2.36
N GLY A 77 1.84 -10.17 -2.19
CA GLY A 77 2.54 -10.82 -3.30
C GLY A 77 3.46 -9.90 -4.09
N VAL A 78 3.87 -8.80 -3.51
CA VAL A 78 4.76 -7.80 -4.11
C VAL A 78 6.23 -8.06 -3.76
N ARG A 79 7.10 -7.25 -4.33
CA ARG A 79 8.53 -7.16 -4.00
C ARG A 79 8.87 -5.72 -3.62
N PRO A 80 9.91 -5.50 -2.80
CA PRO A 80 10.44 -4.15 -2.56
C PRO A 80 10.76 -3.42 -3.86
N GLY A 81 10.53 -2.12 -3.89
CA GLY A 81 11.04 -1.26 -4.94
C GLY A 81 12.57 -1.21 -4.93
N ALA A 82 13.20 -0.86 -6.06
CA ALA A 82 14.67 -0.68 -6.11
C ALA A 82 15.15 0.44 -5.18
N THR A 83 14.32 1.46 -4.97
CA THR A 83 14.46 2.48 -3.93
C THR A 83 13.17 2.42 -3.11
N PRO A 84 13.18 1.73 -1.96
CA PRO A 84 11.93 1.43 -1.25
C PRO A 84 11.33 2.61 -0.51
N ILE A 85 12.11 3.67 -0.24
CA ILE A 85 11.68 4.83 0.56
C ILE A 85 12.10 6.14 -0.10
N GLU A 86 11.19 7.10 -0.17
CA GLU A 86 11.45 8.51 -0.54
C GLU A 86 10.60 9.43 0.36
N GLY A 87 11.20 9.98 1.40
CA GLY A 87 10.47 10.79 2.39
C GLY A 87 9.33 10.00 3.04
N SER A 88 8.09 10.50 2.90
CA SER A 88 6.89 9.83 3.39
C SER A 88 6.37 8.73 2.45
N PHE A 89 6.96 8.58 1.28
CA PHE A 89 6.53 7.58 0.30
C PHE A 89 7.22 6.24 0.51
N ARG A 90 6.48 5.16 0.23
CA ARG A 90 6.96 3.78 0.21
C ARG A 90 6.74 3.21 -1.18
N PHE A 91 7.63 2.32 -1.61
CA PHE A 91 7.57 1.75 -2.96
C PHE A 91 7.64 0.23 -2.91
N THR A 92 6.67 -0.38 -3.56
CA THR A 92 6.65 -1.81 -3.88
C THR A 92 6.48 -1.99 -5.38
N ARG A 93 6.64 -3.20 -5.86
CA ARG A 93 6.38 -3.57 -7.26
C ARG A 93 5.70 -4.92 -7.35
N SER A 94 4.87 -5.11 -8.35
CA SER A 94 4.25 -6.40 -8.64
C SER A 94 5.30 -7.49 -8.86
N ALA A 95 4.94 -8.74 -8.59
CA ALA A 95 5.83 -9.89 -8.76
C ALA A 95 6.37 -10.04 -10.18
N ASP A 96 5.56 -9.67 -11.18
CA ASP A 96 5.93 -9.68 -12.60
C ASP A 96 6.74 -8.44 -13.04
N GLY A 97 6.91 -7.47 -12.13
CA GLY A 97 7.67 -6.24 -12.35
C GLY A 97 7.00 -5.21 -13.26
N ARG A 98 5.75 -5.43 -13.68
CA ARG A 98 5.03 -4.55 -14.63
C ARG A 98 4.39 -3.33 -13.97
N SER A 99 4.12 -3.41 -12.69
CA SER A 99 3.54 -2.33 -11.91
C SER A 99 4.48 -1.92 -10.78
N MET A 100 4.56 -0.61 -10.55
CA MET A 100 5.17 -0.01 -9.37
C MET A 100 4.10 0.69 -8.57
N TYR A 101 4.13 0.55 -7.26
CA TYR A 101 3.21 1.21 -6.35
C TYR A 101 3.97 2.23 -5.51
N LEU A 102 3.46 3.46 -5.48
CA LEU A 102 3.84 4.49 -4.54
C LEU A 102 2.75 4.56 -3.48
N ILE A 103 3.09 4.28 -2.24
CA ILE A 103 2.21 4.34 -1.08
C ILE A 103 2.55 5.60 -0.30
N SER A 104 1.58 6.50 -0.13
CA SER A 104 1.70 7.74 0.64
C SER A 104 0.97 7.61 1.97
N TYR A 105 1.68 7.79 3.07
CA TYR A 105 1.03 7.96 4.37
C TYR A 105 0.33 9.32 4.43
N GLY A 106 -0.99 9.30 4.52
CA GLY A 106 -1.84 10.48 4.41
C GLY A 106 -2.01 10.97 2.97
N TRP A 107 -2.98 11.87 2.79
CA TRP A 107 -3.26 12.47 1.48
C TRP A 107 -2.12 13.41 1.06
N PRO A 108 -1.51 13.21 -0.11
CA PRO A 108 -0.34 13.98 -0.53
C PRO A 108 -0.70 15.36 -1.11
N GLY A 109 -2.00 15.70 -1.18
CA GLY A 109 -2.48 16.96 -1.76
C GLY A 109 -2.67 16.90 -3.28
N PRO A 110 -2.73 18.07 -3.95
CA PRO A 110 -3.10 18.18 -5.36
C PRO A 110 -2.03 17.66 -6.33
N GLN A 111 -0.81 17.39 -5.85
CA GLN A 111 0.27 16.84 -6.64
C GLN A 111 1.14 15.87 -5.83
N VAL A 112 1.44 14.74 -6.43
CA VAL A 112 2.48 13.81 -5.96
C VAL A 112 3.75 14.07 -6.73
N ARG A 113 4.86 14.28 -6.05
CA ARG A 113 6.16 14.54 -6.68
C ARG A 113 7.18 13.50 -6.21
N SER A 114 7.71 12.70 -7.16
CA SER A 114 8.66 11.63 -6.84
C SER A 114 9.85 11.65 -7.79
N ARG A 115 11.03 11.46 -7.24
CA ARG A 115 12.28 11.22 -7.98
C ARG A 115 12.55 9.74 -8.19
N VAL A 116 11.83 8.87 -7.52
CA VAL A 116 11.94 7.41 -7.65
C VAL A 116 11.12 6.91 -8.84
N LEU A 117 9.91 7.44 -9.04
CA LEU A 117 9.07 7.07 -10.17
C LEU A 117 9.72 7.51 -11.49
N ARG A 118 9.81 6.58 -12.42
CA ARG A 118 10.35 6.78 -13.78
C ARG A 118 9.40 6.17 -14.81
N PRO A 119 8.14 6.69 -14.90
CA PRO A 119 7.24 6.19 -15.93
C PRO A 119 7.79 6.53 -17.31
N THR A 120 7.60 5.62 -18.26
CA THR A 120 7.96 5.83 -19.66
C THR A 120 6.75 6.37 -20.43
N PRO A 121 6.94 6.99 -21.61
CA PRO A 121 5.82 7.40 -22.46
C PRO A 121 4.83 6.25 -22.68
N GLY A 122 3.54 6.51 -22.44
CA GLY A 122 2.48 5.51 -22.51
C GLY A 122 2.21 4.75 -21.20
N SER A 123 2.98 4.98 -20.13
CA SER A 123 2.65 4.47 -18.81
C SER A 123 1.32 5.04 -18.31
N LYS A 124 0.56 4.20 -17.62
CA LYS A 124 -0.70 4.58 -16.98
C LYS A 124 -0.46 4.77 -15.50
N ILE A 125 -0.99 5.86 -14.95
CA ILE A 125 -0.96 6.10 -13.50
C ILE A 125 -2.39 6.18 -12.99
N MET A 126 -2.66 5.47 -11.89
CA MET A 126 -3.97 5.37 -11.26
C MET A 126 -3.81 5.57 -9.74
N LEU A 127 -4.80 6.19 -9.11
CA LEU A 127 -5.01 6.10 -7.67
C LEU A 127 -5.91 4.88 -7.43
N LEU A 128 -5.50 3.93 -6.61
CA LEU A 128 -6.33 2.76 -6.32
C LEU A 128 -7.63 3.21 -5.62
N GLY A 129 -8.75 2.64 -6.07
CA GLY A 129 -10.10 3.04 -5.66
C GLY A 129 -10.66 4.26 -6.40
N TRP A 130 -9.91 4.87 -7.32
CA TRP A 130 -10.39 5.93 -8.21
C TRP A 130 -10.52 5.41 -9.65
N PRO A 131 -11.62 5.69 -10.39
CA PRO A 131 -11.89 5.05 -11.67
C PRO A 131 -11.03 5.56 -12.84
N ASP A 132 -10.54 6.79 -12.76
CA ASP A 132 -9.89 7.45 -13.88
C ASP A 132 -8.36 7.41 -13.81
N LEU A 133 -7.72 7.49 -14.98
CA LEU A 133 -6.27 7.67 -15.07
C LEU A 133 -5.88 9.07 -14.61
N LEU A 134 -4.74 9.17 -13.92
CA LEU A 134 -4.20 10.43 -13.46
C LEU A 134 -3.26 11.04 -14.49
N PRO A 135 -3.36 12.35 -14.77
CA PRO A 135 -2.37 13.08 -15.53
C PRO A 135 -1.01 13.07 -14.83
N TRP A 136 0.04 12.89 -15.60
CA TRP A 136 1.40 12.95 -15.09
C TRP A 136 2.37 13.54 -16.11
N GLU A 137 3.48 14.06 -15.63
CA GLU A 137 4.57 14.58 -16.44
C GLU A 137 5.93 14.31 -15.79
N GLN A 138 6.98 14.28 -16.62
CA GLN A 138 8.35 14.10 -16.15
C GLN A 138 9.10 15.43 -16.31
N LEU A 139 9.39 16.11 -15.22
CA LEU A 139 10.02 17.42 -15.18
C LEU A 139 11.37 17.35 -14.46
N GLY A 140 12.47 17.55 -15.19
CA GLY A 140 13.80 17.62 -14.59
C GLY A 140 14.18 16.42 -13.74
N GLY A 141 13.73 15.23 -14.11
CA GLY A 141 13.98 14.01 -13.34
C GLY A 141 13.01 13.78 -12.16
N VAL A 142 11.93 14.56 -12.07
CA VAL A 142 10.85 14.40 -11.09
C VAL A 142 9.59 13.98 -11.83
N CYS A 143 8.96 12.89 -11.44
CA CYS A 143 7.61 12.55 -11.85
C CYS A 143 6.63 13.38 -11.04
N VAL A 144 5.75 14.11 -11.72
CA VAL A 144 4.68 14.91 -11.12
C VAL A 144 3.36 14.28 -11.54
N ILE A 145 2.57 13.82 -10.58
CA ILE A 145 1.23 13.26 -10.80
C ILE A 145 0.23 14.28 -10.29
N THR A 146 -0.76 14.63 -11.10
CA THR A 146 -1.84 15.53 -10.70
C THR A 146 -3.02 14.71 -10.20
N THR A 147 -3.46 14.99 -8.97
CA THR A 147 -4.62 14.31 -8.37
C THR A 147 -5.93 14.99 -8.80
N PRO A 148 -7.06 14.28 -8.80
CA PRO A 148 -8.37 14.86 -9.09
C PRO A 148 -8.72 16.00 -8.13
N ARG A 149 -9.39 17.03 -8.62
CA ARG A 149 -9.82 18.17 -7.77
C ARG A 149 -10.81 17.75 -6.70
N GLU A 150 -11.65 16.78 -7.02
CA GLU A 150 -12.65 16.20 -6.13
C GLU A 150 -12.02 15.62 -4.86
N MET A 151 -10.78 15.16 -4.96
CA MET A 151 -9.98 14.65 -3.84
C MET A 151 -9.48 15.74 -2.89
N GLY A 152 -9.78 17.01 -3.14
CA GLY A 152 -9.59 18.09 -2.18
C GLY A 152 -10.55 17.99 -1.00
N ASP A 153 -11.64 17.24 -1.15
CA ASP A 153 -12.59 16.90 -0.10
C ASP A 153 -12.34 15.47 0.39
N GLU A 154 -12.10 15.32 1.69
CA GLU A 154 -11.79 14.03 2.31
C GLU A 154 -12.93 13.01 2.18
N GLU A 155 -14.18 13.47 2.00
CA GLU A 155 -15.33 12.59 1.78
C GLU A 155 -15.22 11.80 0.47
N ASN A 156 -14.47 12.30 -0.49
CA ASN A 156 -14.22 11.64 -1.79
C ASN A 156 -13.00 10.71 -1.77
N HIS A 157 -12.27 10.62 -0.68
CA HIS A 157 -11.11 9.76 -0.60
C HIS A 157 -11.51 8.27 -0.68
N PRO A 158 -10.86 7.46 -1.54
CA PRO A 158 -11.20 6.04 -1.70
C PRO A 158 -10.85 5.21 -0.47
N CYS A 159 -10.01 5.73 0.40
CA CYS A 159 -9.59 5.12 1.64
C CYS A 159 -9.07 6.19 2.61
N LYS A 160 -8.72 5.78 3.82
CA LYS A 160 -8.11 6.64 4.84
C LYS A 160 -6.65 6.22 5.06
N GLN A 161 -5.86 7.08 5.70
CA GLN A 161 -4.51 6.82 6.21
C GLN A 161 -3.41 6.66 5.16
N ALA A 162 -3.56 5.79 4.16
CA ALA A 162 -2.53 5.57 3.15
C ALA A 162 -3.16 5.43 1.77
N PHE A 163 -2.61 6.15 0.80
CA PHE A 163 -3.09 6.23 -0.58
C PHE A 163 -2.08 5.61 -1.53
N VAL A 164 -2.55 4.82 -2.49
CA VAL A 164 -1.68 4.06 -3.38
C VAL A 164 -1.81 4.54 -4.82
N PHE A 165 -0.71 4.99 -5.38
CA PHE A 165 -0.58 5.34 -6.79
C PHE A 165 0.11 4.20 -7.54
N LYS A 166 -0.63 3.56 -8.44
CA LYS A 166 -0.13 2.48 -9.28
C LYS A 166 0.39 3.05 -10.60
N VAL A 167 1.61 2.70 -10.95
CA VAL A 167 2.22 3.01 -12.24
C VAL A 167 2.34 1.73 -13.03
N GLU A 168 1.65 1.63 -14.15
CA GLU A 168 1.75 0.50 -15.09
C GLU A 168 2.64 0.88 -16.27
N ALA A 169 3.62 0.01 -16.58
CA ALA A 169 4.40 0.14 -17.81
C ALA A 169 3.52 -0.07 -19.05
N PRO A 170 3.81 0.58 -20.19
CA PRO A 170 3.13 0.32 -21.43
C PRO A 170 3.33 -1.16 -21.85
N ARG A 171 2.34 -1.70 -22.53
CA ARG A 171 2.36 -3.07 -23.09
C ARG A 171 3.22 -3.13 -24.33
#